data_82850029ce9ce98dd4318f1aa71de677
#
_entry.id   82850029ce9ce98dd4318f1aa71de677
#
_cell.length_a   1.000
_cell.length_b   1.000
_cell.length_c   1.000
_cell.angle_alpha   90.00
_cell.angle_beta   90.00
_cell.angle_gamma   90.00
#
_symmetry.space_group_name_H-M   'P 1'
#
loop_
_entity.id
_entity.type
_entity.pdbx_description
1 polymer ?
#
loop_
_entity_poly.entity_id
_entity_poly.type
_entity_poly.pdbx_seq_one_letter_code
_entity_poly.pdbx_strand_id
1 'polypeptide(L)'
;VWTNTVDIVANAMAALLTYQAATGNKNLSLDTMTLSALIANIGALPVLTEAERHDSVFANLTFLDVAIERLSGRIGGSIMREWQFNDVFIQCAEHWRNLEFSESTIDYIDFVRIGAALSNQADNADEILTLAQEKGVFADVDVYQSPEFAEIRDNAKSIFA
;
A
#
# COMPACT_ATOMS: atom_id res chain seq x y z
N VAL A 1 6.39 8.01 10.19
CA VAL A 1 5.72 8.01 8.86
C VAL A 1 6.62 7.39 7.80
N TRP A 2 7.87 7.86 7.67
CA TRP A 2 8.79 7.33 6.66
C TRP A 2 9.05 5.83 6.82
N THR A 3 9.31 5.37 8.03
CA THR A 3 9.55 3.95 8.31
C THR A 3 8.37 3.08 7.87
N ASN A 4 7.15 3.50 8.18
CA ASN A 4 5.93 2.79 7.77
C ASN A 4 5.80 2.76 6.24
N THR A 5 6.09 3.86 5.58
CA THR A 5 6.07 3.94 4.12
C THR A 5 7.08 2.98 3.51
N VAL A 6 8.30 2.95 4.02
CA VAL A 6 9.35 2.04 3.54
C VAL A 6 8.93 0.58 3.72
N ASP A 7 8.30 0.24 4.83
CA ASP A 7 7.82 -1.13 5.07
C ASP A 7 6.74 -1.53 4.06
N ILE A 8 5.79 -0.65 3.78
CA ILE A 8 4.76 -0.90 2.76
C ILE A 8 5.40 -1.10 1.39
N VAL A 9 6.31 -0.20 1.00
CA VAL A 9 6.97 -0.26 -0.31
C VAL A 9 7.77 -1.55 -0.45
N ALA A 10 8.58 -1.91 0.55
CA ALA A 10 9.42 -3.10 0.50
C ALA A 10 8.58 -4.38 0.39
N ASN A 11 7.50 -4.48 1.16
CA ASN A 11 6.60 -5.63 1.09
C ASN A 11 5.83 -5.68 -0.24
N ALA A 12 5.40 -4.54 -0.77
CA ALA A 12 4.72 -4.48 -2.06
C ALA A 12 5.64 -4.91 -3.21
N MET A 13 6.88 -4.43 -3.21
CA MET A 13 7.89 -4.82 -4.20
C MET A 13 8.18 -6.32 -4.13
N ALA A 14 8.37 -6.84 -2.92
CA ALA A 14 8.64 -8.26 -2.72
C ALA A 14 7.45 -9.12 -3.16
N ALA A 15 6.22 -8.69 -2.87
CA ALA A 15 5.02 -9.40 -3.30
C ALA A 15 4.89 -9.43 -4.83
N LEU A 16 5.17 -8.32 -5.51
CA LEU A 16 5.17 -8.28 -6.97
C LEU A 16 6.23 -9.21 -7.55
N LEU A 17 7.45 -9.18 -7.06
CA LEU A 17 8.53 -10.05 -7.55
C LEU A 17 8.21 -11.52 -7.32
N THR A 18 7.62 -11.87 -6.19
CA THR A 18 7.17 -13.22 -5.88
C THR A 18 6.09 -13.67 -6.86
N TYR A 19 5.12 -12.82 -7.15
CA TYR A 19 4.07 -13.08 -8.14
C TYR A 19 4.65 -13.30 -9.53
N GLN A 20 5.57 -12.45 -9.96
CA GLN A 20 6.22 -12.58 -11.28
C GLN A 20 7.02 -13.87 -11.39
N ALA A 21 7.71 -14.26 -10.34
CA ALA A 21 8.47 -15.52 -10.32
C ALA A 21 7.54 -16.75 -10.38
N ALA A 22 6.41 -16.70 -9.69
CA ALA A 22 5.46 -17.80 -9.65
C ALA A 22 4.64 -17.98 -10.93
N THR A 23 4.29 -16.88 -11.60
CA THR A 23 3.37 -16.88 -12.74
C THR A 23 4.03 -16.65 -14.09
N GLY A 24 5.23 -16.09 -14.12
CA GLY A 24 5.89 -15.63 -15.34
C GLY A 24 5.27 -14.36 -15.94
N ASN A 25 4.24 -13.81 -15.31
CA ASN A 25 3.59 -12.59 -15.77
C ASN A 25 4.39 -11.36 -15.34
N LYS A 26 4.91 -10.64 -16.32
CA LYS A 26 5.74 -9.43 -16.10
C LYS A 26 5.10 -8.16 -16.68
N ASN A 27 3.78 -8.14 -16.76
CA ASN A 27 3.05 -6.97 -17.27
C ASN A 27 3.17 -5.74 -16.37
N LEU A 28 3.35 -5.95 -15.06
CA LEU A 28 3.54 -4.86 -14.10
C LEU A 28 5.03 -4.55 -13.93
N SER A 29 5.35 -3.28 -13.85
CA SER A 29 6.71 -2.76 -13.71
C SER A 29 7.08 -2.57 -12.25
N LEU A 30 8.29 -2.98 -11.86
CA LEU A 30 8.79 -2.76 -10.50
C LEU A 30 8.93 -1.27 -10.18
N ASP A 31 9.35 -0.46 -11.15
CA ASP A 31 9.49 1.00 -10.96
C ASP A 31 8.13 1.65 -10.66
N THR A 32 7.10 1.31 -11.43
CA THR A 32 5.75 1.81 -11.21
C THR A 32 5.19 1.30 -9.89
N MET A 33 5.47 0.04 -9.54
CA MET A 33 5.06 -0.53 -8.25
C MET A 33 5.66 0.24 -7.08
N THR A 34 6.96 0.51 -7.16
CA THR A 34 7.68 1.25 -6.13
C THR A 34 7.07 2.64 -5.92
N LEU A 35 6.86 3.37 -6.99
CA LEU A 35 6.29 4.71 -6.93
C LEU A 35 4.84 4.67 -6.43
N SER A 36 4.04 3.73 -6.91
CA SER A 36 2.64 3.57 -6.48
C SER A 36 2.53 3.34 -4.97
N ALA A 37 3.41 2.52 -4.42
CA ALA A 37 3.43 2.25 -2.98
C ALA A 37 3.94 3.46 -2.18
N LEU A 38 4.93 4.19 -2.70
CA LEU A 38 5.45 5.40 -2.05
C LEU A 38 4.38 6.47 -1.89
N ILE A 39 3.54 6.67 -2.90
CA ILE A 39 2.53 7.75 -2.90
C ILE A 39 1.19 7.31 -2.32
N ALA A 40 0.99 6.03 -2.04
CA ALA A 40 -0.32 5.52 -1.62
C ALA A 40 -0.87 6.22 -0.39
N ASN A 41 -0.02 6.61 0.56
CA ASN A 41 -0.41 7.31 1.79
C ASN A 41 -0.23 8.83 1.74
N ILE A 42 -0.06 9.40 0.56
CA ILE A 42 0.21 10.84 0.45
C ILE A 42 -0.92 11.68 1.06
N GLY A 43 -2.15 11.20 0.99
CA GLY A 43 -3.30 11.90 1.57
C GLY A 43 -3.32 11.93 3.09
N ALA A 44 -2.55 11.09 3.76
CA ALA A 44 -2.43 11.10 5.21
C ALA A 44 -1.60 12.30 5.72
N LEU A 45 -0.66 12.80 4.93
CA LEU A 45 0.22 13.90 5.33
C LEU A 45 -0.54 15.18 5.68
N PRO A 46 -1.47 15.68 4.85
CA PRO A 46 -2.25 16.85 5.22
C PRO A 46 -3.11 16.65 6.46
N VAL A 47 -3.65 15.45 6.67
CA VAL A 47 -4.44 15.13 7.87
C VAL A 47 -3.56 15.22 9.11
N LEU A 48 -2.37 14.62 9.07
CA LEU A 48 -1.40 14.68 10.17
C LEU A 48 -0.93 16.11 10.44
N THR A 49 -0.63 16.87 9.39
CA THR A 49 -0.19 18.27 9.51
C THR A 49 -1.25 19.13 10.17
N GLU A 50 -2.52 18.96 9.77
CA GLU A 50 -3.61 19.71 10.39
C GLU A 50 -3.84 19.28 11.84
N ALA A 51 -3.73 17.99 12.13
CA ALA A 51 -3.88 17.48 13.49
C ALA A 51 -2.81 18.02 14.45
N GLU A 52 -1.59 18.22 13.98
CA GLU A 52 -0.49 18.79 14.79
C GLU A 52 -0.80 20.19 15.29
N ARG A 53 -1.68 20.93 14.62
CA ARG A 53 -2.12 22.27 15.04
C ARG A 53 -3.14 22.22 16.18
N HIS A 54 -3.65 21.07 16.52
CA HIS A 54 -4.69 20.86 17.53
C HIS A 54 -4.24 19.78 18.52
N ASP A 55 -3.65 20.17 19.64
CA ASP A 55 -3.05 19.25 20.61
C ASP A 55 -4.02 18.15 21.06
N SER A 56 -5.29 18.49 21.28
CA SER A 56 -6.30 17.52 21.72
C SER A 56 -6.62 16.47 20.65
N VAL A 57 -6.58 16.84 19.39
CA VAL A 57 -6.79 15.95 18.25
C VAL A 57 -5.57 15.05 18.06
N PHE A 58 -4.39 15.64 18.08
CA PHE A 58 -3.14 14.89 17.89
C PHE A 58 -2.90 13.87 19.00
N ALA A 59 -3.31 14.19 20.24
CA ALA A 59 -3.20 13.28 21.38
C ALA A 59 -4.25 12.16 21.36
N ASN A 60 -5.33 12.32 20.59
CA ASN A 60 -6.37 11.28 20.46
C ASN A 60 -6.10 10.40 19.27
N LEU A 61 -5.33 9.32 19.46
CA LEU A 61 -4.91 8.42 18.41
C LEU A 61 -6.08 7.73 17.71
N THR A 62 -7.13 7.36 18.45
CA THR A 62 -8.32 6.72 17.88
C THR A 62 -9.02 7.66 16.89
N PHE A 63 -9.20 8.92 17.26
CA PHE A 63 -9.80 9.92 16.37
C PHE A 63 -8.93 10.15 15.13
N LEU A 64 -7.62 10.22 15.32
CA LEU A 64 -6.66 10.44 14.24
C LEU A 64 -6.69 9.29 13.24
N ASP A 65 -6.73 8.05 13.71
CA ASP A 65 -6.82 6.86 12.86
C ASP A 65 -8.10 6.87 12.02
N VAL A 66 -9.23 7.21 12.64
CA VAL A 66 -10.51 7.33 11.92
C VAL A 66 -10.46 8.43 10.87
N ALA A 67 -9.86 9.58 11.20
CA ALA A 67 -9.74 10.69 10.28
C ALA A 67 -8.86 10.31 9.07
N ILE A 68 -7.74 9.65 9.29
CA ILE A 68 -6.88 9.14 8.22
C ILE A 68 -7.64 8.15 7.35
N GLU A 69 -8.32 7.19 7.97
CA GLU A 69 -9.08 6.17 7.25
C GLU A 69 -10.13 6.78 6.32
N ARG A 70 -10.82 7.81 6.78
CA ARG A 70 -11.93 8.43 6.03
C ARG A 70 -11.51 9.47 5.02
N LEU A 71 -10.45 10.21 5.29
CA LEU A 71 -10.09 11.41 4.53
C LEU A 71 -8.91 11.21 3.59
N SER A 72 -7.95 10.36 3.94
CA SER A 72 -6.68 10.30 3.23
C SER A 72 -6.82 9.84 1.78
N GLY A 73 -7.74 8.95 1.48
CA GLY A 73 -7.97 8.50 0.09
C GLY A 73 -8.45 9.63 -0.80
N ARG A 74 -9.47 10.36 -0.38
CA ARG A 74 -10.01 11.49 -1.13
C ARG A 74 -8.98 12.60 -1.30
N ILE A 75 -8.26 12.92 -0.23
CA ILE A 75 -7.22 13.95 -0.27
C ILE A 75 -6.08 13.51 -1.18
N GLY A 76 -5.62 12.26 -1.05
CA GLY A 76 -4.57 11.70 -1.88
C GLY A 76 -4.93 11.69 -3.36
N GLY A 77 -6.14 11.27 -3.70
CA GLY A 77 -6.63 11.30 -5.07
C GLY A 77 -6.65 12.72 -5.64
N SER A 78 -7.10 13.69 -4.84
CA SER A 78 -7.10 15.10 -5.24
C SER A 78 -5.71 15.65 -5.49
N ILE A 79 -4.75 15.33 -4.62
CA ILE A 79 -3.35 15.75 -4.80
C ILE A 79 -2.78 15.15 -6.08
N MET A 80 -3.00 13.86 -6.33
CA MET A 80 -2.48 13.19 -7.52
C MET A 80 -3.07 13.77 -8.81
N ARG A 81 -4.37 14.12 -8.81
CA ARG A 81 -5.01 14.77 -9.95
C ARG A 81 -4.46 16.17 -10.19
N GLU A 82 -4.31 16.95 -9.14
CA GLU A 82 -3.74 18.30 -9.22
C GLU A 82 -2.32 18.28 -9.79
N TRP A 83 -1.53 17.28 -9.41
CA TRP A 83 -0.17 17.12 -9.90
C TRP A 83 -0.09 16.38 -11.24
N GLN A 84 -1.23 16.04 -11.82
CA GLN A 84 -1.36 15.41 -13.14
C GLN A 84 -0.64 14.05 -13.25
N PHE A 85 -0.67 13.27 -12.19
CA PHE A 85 -0.20 11.89 -12.22
C PHE A 85 -1.12 11.00 -13.04
N ASN A 86 -0.59 9.90 -13.57
CA ASN A 86 -1.38 8.91 -14.31
C ASN A 86 -2.43 8.23 -13.42
N ASP A 87 -3.46 7.68 -14.06
CA ASP A 87 -4.59 7.04 -13.36
C ASP A 87 -4.15 5.94 -12.40
N VAL A 88 -3.10 5.19 -12.73
CA VAL A 88 -2.60 4.10 -11.87
C VAL A 88 -2.19 4.62 -10.49
N PHE A 89 -1.57 5.78 -10.44
CA PHE A 89 -1.15 6.40 -9.18
C PHE A 89 -2.33 7.01 -8.44
N ILE A 90 -3.26 7.62 -9.17
CA ILE A 90 -4.48 8.18 -8.61
C ILE A 90 -5.30 7.07 -7.93
N GLN A 91 -5.48 5.94 -8.60
CA GLN A 91 -6.21 4.80 -8.05
C GLN A 91 -5.57 4.26 -6.77
N CYS A 92 -4.25 4.13 -6.74
CA CYS A 92 -3.54 3.66 -5.55
C CYS A 92 -3.73 4.62 -4.37
N ALA A 93 -3.56 5.92 -4.59
CA ALA A 93 -3.69 6.92 -3.53
C ALA A 93 -5.13 7.06 -3.04
N GLU A 94 -6.11 6.95 -3.93
CA GLU A 94 -7.51 7.19 -3.62
C GLU A 94 -8.20 5.97 -3.01
N HIS A 95 -7.88 4.76 -3.48
CA HIS A 95 -8.70 3.58 -3.23
C HIS A 95 -8.01 2.43 -2.49
N TRP A 96 -6.74 2.49 -2.18
CA TRP A 96 -6.09 1.31 -1.60
C TRP A 96 -6.72 0.86 -0.28
N ARG A 97 -7.29 1.79 0.51
CA ARG A 97 -8.00 1.49 1.75
C ARG A 97 -9.44 1.02 1.54
N ASN A 98 -10.01 1.31 0.38
CA ASN A 98 -11.41 0.97 0.08
C ASN A 98 -11.46 -0.35 -0.68
N LEU A 99 -11.72 -1.45 0.04
CA LEU A 99 -11.75 -2.79 -0.54
C LEU A 99 -12.96 -3.04 -1.45
N GLU A 100 -13.97 -2.16 -1.42
CA GLU A 100 -15.08 -2.22 -2.37
C GLU A 100 -14.62 -1.83 -3.79
N PHE A 101 -13.56 -1.02 -3.89
CA PHE A 101 -12.94 -0.76 -5.18
C PHE A 101 -12.08 -1.97 -5.56
N SER A 102 -12.49 -2.67 -6.62
CA SER A 102 -11.78 -3.83 -7.14
C SER A 102 -11.96 -3.93 -8.64
N GLU A 103 -10.87 -4.21 -9.33
CA GLU A 103 -10.90 -4.50 -10.76
C GLU A 103 -10.73 -6.00 -10.99
N SER A 104 -11.14 -6.49 -12.17
CA SER A 104 -11.08 -7.90 -12.51
C SER A 104 -9.66 -8.40 -12.74
N THR A 105 -8.75 -7.51 -13.13
CA THR A 105 -7.34 -7.85 -13.37
C THR A 105 -6.47 -7.51 -12.17
N ILE A 106 -5.40 -8.27 -11.99
CA ILE A 106 -4.39 -8.00 -10.96
C ILE A 106 -3.61 -6.75 -11.37
N ASP A 107 -3.54 -5.77 -10.49
CA ASP A 107 -2.91 -4.48 -10.75
C ASP A 107 -2.10 -4.01 -9.54
N TYR A 108 -1.42 -2.89 -9.67
CA TYR A 108 -0.55 -2.32 -8.64
C TYR A 108 -1.24 -2.13 -7.29
N ILE A 109 -2.51 -1.73 -7.30
CA ILE A 109 -3.29 -1.52 -6.06
C ILE A 109 -3.37 -2.80 -5.21
N ASP A 110 -3.42 -3.96 -5.85
CA ASP A 110 -3.46 -5.24 -5.13
C ASP A 110 -2.18 -5.45 -4.31
N PHE A 111 -1.04 -5.09 -4.86
CA PHE A 111 0.25 -5.22 -4.18
C PHE A 111 0.48 -4.14 -3.12
N VAL A 112 -0.04 -2.93 -3.33
CA VAL A 112 -0.05 -1.88 -2.29
C VAL A 112 -0.82 -2.37 -1.07
N ARG A 113 -1.99 -2.95 -1.27
CA ARG A 113 -2.80 -3.52 -0.20
C ARG A 113 -2.08 -4.65 0.54
N ILE A 114 -1.46 -5.55 -0.19
CA ILE A 114 -0.65 -6.64 0.40
C ILE A 114 0.51 -6.06 1.20
N GLY A 115 1.20 -5.08 0.65
CA GLY A 115 2.29 -4.39 1.35
C GLY A 115 1.84 -3.80 2.68
N ALA A 116 0.69 -3.14 2.69
CA ALA A 116 0.11 -2.58 3.91
C ALA A 116 -0.28 -3.67 4.92
N ALA A 117 -0.86 -4.77 4.43
CA ALA A 117 -1.26 -5.89 5.29
C ALA A 117 -0.05 -6.56 5.95
N LEU A 118 1.02 -6.81 5.17
CA LEU A 118 2.23 -7.48 5.66
C LEU A 118 3.05 -6.60 6.60
N SER A 119 2.92 -5.29 6.50
CA SER A 119 3.64 -4.34 7.37
C SER A 119 2.83 -3.86 8.56
N ASN A 120 1.66 -4.44 8.80
CA ASN A 120 0.74 -4.06 9.89
C ASN A 120 0.26 -2.60 9.80
N GLN A 121 0.17 -2.06 8.58
CA GLN A 121 -0.33 -0.70 8.33
C GLN A 121 -1.81 -0.68 7.92
N ALA A 122 -2.48 -1.83 7.97
CA ALA A 122 -3.91 -1.97 7.69
C ALA A 122 -4.57 -2.77 8.79
N ASP A 123 -5.68 -2.25 9.33
CA ASP A 123 -6.44 -2.92 10.41
C ASP A 123 -7.14 -4.19 9.90
N ASN A 124 -7.41 -4.26 8.60
CA ASN A 124 -8.12 -5.35 7.93
C ASN A 124 -7.17 -6.23 7.11
N ALA A 125 -5.98 -6.50 7.64
CA ALA A 125 -4.95 -7.28 6.95
C ALA A 125 -5.45 -8.66 6.50
N ASP A 126 -6.18 -9.37 7.35
CA ASP A 126 -6.71 -10.69 7.02
C ASP A 126 -7.70 -10.65 5.86
N GLU A 127 -8.57 -9.65 5.82
CA GLU A 127 -9.51 -9.45 4.72
C GLU A 127 -8.77 -9.14 3.42
N ILE A 128 -7.77 -8.27 3.47
CA ILE A 128 -6.94 -7.93 2.31
C ILE A 128 -6.30 -9.19 1.73
N LEU A 129 -5.67 -10.01 2.58
CA LEU A 129 -4.98 -11.22 2.13
C LEU A 129 -5.95 -12.26 1.60
N THR A 130 -7.12 -12.41 2.20
CA THR A 130 -8.16 -13.32 1.71
C THR A 130 -8.63 -12.92 0.31
N LEU A 131 -8.94 -11.64 0.10
CA LEU A 131 -9.39 -11.13 -1.21
C LEU A 131 -8.31 -11.26 -2.26
N ALA A 132 -7.06 -11.01 -1.92
CA ALA A 132 -5.94 -11.16 -2.83
C ALA A 132 -5.73 -12.62 -3.24
N GLN A 133 -5.86 -13.56 -2.31
CA GLN A 133 -5.77 -14.99 -2.60
C GLN A 133 -6.90 -15.44 -3.53
N GLU A 134 -8.12 -15.01 -3.26
CA GLU A 134 -9.28 -15.31 -4.11
C GLU A 134 -9.11 -14.77 -5.52
N LYS A 135 -8.47 -13.62 -5.66
CA LYS A 135 -8.17 -12.99 -6.96
C LYS A 135 -7.05 -13.70 -7.72
N GLY A 136 -6.25 -14.50 -7.02
CA GLY A 136 -5.14 -15.24 -7.63
C GLY A 136 -3.79 -14.54 -7.57
N VAL A 137 -3.63 -13.54 -6.70
CA VAL A 137 -2.35 -12.85 -6.53
C VAL A 137 -1.30 -13.78 -5.93
N PHE A 138 -1.71 -14.69 -5.07
CA PHE A 138 -0.87 -15.76 -4.52
C PHE A 138 -1.73 -16.98 -4.22
N ALA A 139 -1.08 -18.15 -4.15
CA ALA A 139 -1.77 -19.41 -3.89
C ALA A 139 -1.92 -19.69 -2.39
N ASP A 140 -0.86 -19.45 -1.61
CA ASP A 140 -0.82 -19.73 -0.18
C ASP A 140 -0.10 -18.58 0.54
N VAL A 141 -0.70 -18.09 1.61
CA VAL A 141 -0.15 -16.99 2.41
C VAL A 141 1.21 -17.33 3.02
N ASP A 142 1.53 -18.60 3.19
CA ASP A 142 2.82 -19.04 3.71
C ASP A 142 4.00 -18.58 2.84
N VAL A 143 3.77 -18.27 1.57
CA VAL A 143 4.83 -17.72 0.70
C VAL A 143 5.40 -16.41 1.27
N TYR A 144 4.59 -15.63 1.96
CA TYR A 144 5.02 -14.36 2.55
C TYR A 144 5.77 -14.53 3.88
N GLN A 145 5.80 -15.75 4.41
CA GLN A 145 6.57 -16.11 5.61
C GLN A 145 7.86 -16.87 5.26
N SER A 146 8.12 -17.08 3.98
CA SER A 146 9.30 -17.84 3.53
C SER A 146 10.58 -17.03 3.70
N PRO A 147 11.74 -17.68 3.89
CA PRO A 147 13.04 -17.01 3.91
C PRO A 147 13.34 -16.27 2.61
N GLU A 148 12.92 -16.82 1.48
CA GLU A 148 13.11 -16.22 0.17
C GLU A 148 12.38 -14.88 0.06
N PHE A 149 11.14 -14.82 0.54
CA PHE A 149 10.38 -13.56 0.57
C PHE A 149 11.04 -12.53 1.49
N ALA A 150 11.48 -12.95 2.68
CA ALA A 150 12.18 -12.08 3.62
C ALA A 150 13.44 -11.49 3.01
N GLU A 151 14.20 -12.27 2.26
CA GLU A 151 15.41 -11.79 1.57
C GLU A 151 15.08 -10.72 0.53
N ILE A 152 14.06 -10.96 -0.30
CA ILE A 152 13.62 -9.99 -1.32
C ILE A 152 13.15 -8.70 -0.67
N ARG A 153 12.34 -8.79 0.38
CA ARG A 153 11.86 -7.63 1.14
C ARG A 153 13.00 -6.84 1.75
N ASP A 154 13.94 -7.51 2.39
CA ASP A 154 15.06 -6.84 3.06
C ASP A 154 15.99 -6.18 2.05
N ASN A 155 16.22 -6.78 0.90
CA ASN A 155 16.95 -6.17 -0.20
C ASN A 155 16.24 -4.93 -0.73
N ALA A 156 14.93 -4.99 -0.92
CA ALA A 156 14.13 -3.84 -1.33
C ALA A 156 14.21 -2.72 -0.30
N LYS A 157 14.11 -3.06 0.99
CA LYS A 157 14.18 -2.10 2.09
C LYS A 157 15.52 -1.38 2.14
N SER A 158 16.60 -2.06 1.82
CA SER A 158 17.96 -1.49 1.85
C SER A 158 18.14 -0.35 0.84
N ILE A 159 17.34 -0.28 -0.21
CA ILE A 159 17.36 0.81 -1.20
C ILE A 159 17.05 2.16 -0.53
N PHE A 160 16.23 2.13 0.53
CA PHE A 160 15.77 3.33 1.23
C PHE A 160 16.53 3.61 2.55
N ALA A 161 17.56 2.85 2.81
CA ALA A 161 18.37 3.00 4.01
C ALA A 161 19.29 4.23 3.98
#